data_82e2be134bf785f44691b6befca208d2
#
_entry.id   82e2be134bf785f44691b6befca208d2
#
_cell.length_a   1.000
_cell.length_b   1.000
_cell.length_c   1.000
_cell.angle_alpha   90.00
_cell.angle_beta   90.00
_cell.angle_gamma   90.00
#
_symmetry.space_group_name_H-M   'P 1'
#
loop_
_entity.id
_entity.type
_entity.pdbx_description
1 polymer ?
#
loop_
_entity_poly.entity_id
_entity_poly.type
_entity_poly.pdbx_seq_one_letter_code
_entity_poly.pdbx_strand_id
1 'polypeptide(L)'
;MERKLLDLGEVQIEYFVHGSGPLVVLLPSLGRGAEDFDDVRPPLAHACCVVTPQPRGIGASRGPMSGITLHDYARDVAALIEREGGGPALICGHAFGNFVARTTATDRPDLVRGVALLGATHVWPVPPDVRESIMKSSDLSLADDERLKYLRHAFFAPASDPRVWLSGWHPEVKKAQRVATDATPQSEWWQAGTAPILDVQPESDVMCPPESQSRYRDELGDRVTIVRIPNAGHALLPEQPAAVARALLDFAARLYPAT
;
A
#
# COMPACT_ATOMS: atom_id res chain seq x y z
N MET A 1 5.02 -16.86 -11.08
CA MET A 1 5.56 -15.84 -10.15
C MET A 1 7.01 -16.19 -9.87
N GLU A 2 7.91 -15.25 -10.07
CA GLU A 2 9.35 -15.36 -9.86
C GLU A 2 9.75 -14.60 -8.58
N ARG A 3 10.55 -15.22 -7.73
CA ARG A 3 11.13 -14.58 -6.54
C ARG A 3 12.51 -14.06 -6.89
N LYS A 4 12.78 -12.81 -6.58
CA LYS A 4 14.05 -12.13 -6.86
C LYS A 4 14.60 -11.45 -5.60
N LEU A 5 15.88 -11.09 -5.65
CA LEU A 5 16.57 -10.30 -4.63
C LEU A 5 17.31 -9.15 -5.31
N LEU A 6 17.03 -7.93 -4.90
CA LEU A 6 17.78 -6.74 -5.29
C LEU A 6 18.79 -6.44 -4.20
N ASP A 7 20.06 -6.36 -4.57
CA ASP A 7 21.16 -6.01 -3.67
C ASP A 7 21.60 -4.56 -3.96
N LEU A 8 21.48 -3.70 -2.95
CA LEU A 8 21.88 -2.30 -2.97
C LEU A 8 23.02 -2.03 -1.96
N GLY A 9 23.79 -3.05 -1.58
CA GLY A 9 24.84 -2.97 -0.56
C GLY A 9 24.29 -3.15 0.85
N GLU A 10 24.08 -2.07 1.60
CA GLU A 10 23.51 -2.17 2.96
C GLU A 10 22.04 -2.58 2.99
N VAL A 11 21.34 -2.47 1.86
CA VAL A 11 19.93 -2.82 1.70
C VAL A 11 19.80 -3.96 0.72
N GLN A 12 19.03 -4.98 1.08
CA GLN A 12 18.60 -6.05 0.19
C GLN A 12 17.08 -6.12 0.22
N ILE A 13 16.46 -6.15 -0.97
CA ILE A 13 15.00 -6.22 -1.11
C ILE A 13 14.62 -7.50 -1.83
N GLU A 14 13.94 -8.39 -1.12
CA GLU A 14 13.21 -9.51 -1.71
C GLU A 14 11.96 -9.00 -2.38
N TYR A 15 11.68 -9.48 -3.58
CA TYR A 15 10.46 -9.11 -4.29
C TYR A 15 9.99 -10.23 -5.22
N PHE A 16 8.73 -10.15 -5.59
CA PHE A 16 8.08 -11.11 -6.47
C PHE A 16 7.65 -10.42 -7.76
N VAL A 17 7.91 -11.08 -8.90
CA VAL A 17 7.52 -10.61 -10.23
C VAL A 17 6.51 -11.58 -10.83
N HIS A 18 5.40 -11.07 -11.35
CA HIS A 18 4.36 -11.88 -11.96
C HIS A 18 3.79 -11.19 -13.20
N GLY A 19 3.68 -11.92 -14.32
CA GLY A 19 3.14 -11.39 -15.57
C GLY A 19 4.15 -10.61 -16.41
N SER A 20 3.63 -9.91 -17.41
CA SER A 20 4.40 -9.06 -18.33
C SER A 20 3.53 -7.90 -18.81
N GLY A 21 4.15 -6.83 -19.33
CA GLY A 21 3.45 -5.62 -19.78
C GLY A 21 3.83 -4.39 -18.98
N PRO A 22 2.95 -3.37 -18.89
CA PRO A 22 3.20 -2.19 -18.07
C PRO A 22 3.56 -2.51 -16.62
N LEU A 23 4.54 -1.81 -16.07
CA LEU A 23 5.05 -2.07 -14.74
C LEU A 23 4.08 -1.54 -13.65
N VAL A 24 3.68 -2.42 -12.75
CA VAL A 24 2.83 -2.12 -11.57
C VAL A 24 3.55 -2.58 -10.32
N VAL A 25 3.77 -1.68 -9.37
CA VAL A 25 4.40 -1.98 -8.08
C VAL A 25 3.34 -1.95 -6.99
N LEU A 26 3.24 -3.02 -6.18
CA LEU A 26 2.25 -3.15 -5.10
C LEU A 26 2.95 -3.07 -3.74
N LEU A 27 2.62 -2.06 -2.95
CA LEU A 27 3.25 -1.78 -1.65
C LEU A 27 2.30 -2.11 -0.50
N PRO A 28 2.69 -3.02 0.43
CA PRO A 28 1.82 -3.51 1.48
C PRO A 28 1.56 -2.50 2.60
N SER A 29 0.61 -2.85 3.46
CA SER A 29 0.20 -2.10 4.63
C SER A 29 1.26 -2.09 5.74
N LEU A 30 1.01 -1.33 6.78
CA LEU A 30 1.88 -1.13 7.95
C LEU A 30 2.17 -2.46 8.68
N GLY A 31 3.44 -2.88 8.69
CA GLY A 31 3.89 -4.12 9.34
C GLY A 31 3.43 -5.40 8.66
N ARG A 32 3.10 -5.33 7.37
CA ARG A 32 2.67 -6.47 6.57
C ARG A 32 3.56 -6.66 5.35
N GLY A 33 3.47 -7.82 4.71
CA GLY A 33 4.31 -8.23 3.59
C GLY A 33 3.57 -8.30 2.25
N ALA A 34 4.29 -8.77 1.25
CA ALA A 34 3.82 -8.93 -0.12
C ALA A 34 2.58 -9.84 -0.24
N GLU A 35 2.36 -10.72 0.74
CA GLU A 35 1.27 -11.69 0.83
C GLU A 35 -0.10 -11.00 0.87
N ASP A 36 -0.18 -9.76 1.32
CA ASP A 36 -1.43 -8.98 1.32
C ASP A 36 -2.05 -8.86 -0.08
N PHE A 37 -1.23 -9.02 -1.12
CA PHE A 37 -1.68 -8.92 -2.52
C PHE A 37 -1.88 -10.27 -3.23
N ASP A 38 -1.86 -11.40 -2.52
CA ASP A 38 -1.92 -12.71 -3.14
C ASP A 38 -3.18 -12.94 -3.99
N ASP A 39 -4.33 -12.40 -3.58
CA ASP A 39 -5.58 -12.50 -4.32
C ASP A 39 -5.75 -11.40 -5.40
N VAL A 40 -5.05 -10.27 -5.27
CA VAL A 40 -5.13 -9.14 -6.22
C VAL A 40 -4.10 -9.27 -7.35
N ARG A 41 -2.93 -9.81 -7.06
CA ARG A 41 -1.81 -9.95 -8.01
C ARG A 41 -2.14 -10.82 -9.23
N PRO A 42 -2.76 -12.02 -9.11
CA PRO A 42 -2.98 -12.89 -10.26
C PRO A 42 -3.81 -12.25 -11.39
N PRO A 43 -4.98 -11.61 -11.12
CA PRO A 43 -5.73 -10.95 -12.18
C PRO A 43 -4.97 -9.78 -12.83
N LEU A 44 -4.14 -9.03 -12.08
CA LEU A 44 -3.32 -7.97 -12.64
C LEU A 44 -2.23 -8.52 -13.58
N ALA A 45 -1.65 -9.66 -13.24
CA ALA A 45 -0.56 -10.29 -13.99
C ALA A 45 -0.95 -10.79 -15.39
N HIS A 46 -2.23 -10.83 -15.72
CA HIS A 46 -2.71 -11.12 -17.08
C HIS A 46 -2.43 -9.97 -18.06
N ALA A 47 -2.28 -8.75 -17.57
CA ALA A 47 -2.11 -7.56 -18.41
C ALA A 47 -0.91 -6.67 -18.01
N CYS A 48 -0.29 -6.93 -16.86
CA CYS A 48 0.76 -6.11 -16.29
C CYS A 48 1.94 -6.97 -15.81
N CYS A 49 3.13 -6.37 -15.78
CA CYS A 49 4.26 -6.85 -15.00
C CYS A 49 4.09 -6.36 -13.57
N VAL A 50 3.69 -7.25 -12.66
CA VAL A 50 3.39 -6.92 -11.27
C VAL A 50 4.60 -7.22 -10.39
N VAL A 51 5.10 -6.21 -9.70
CA VAL A 51 6.22 -6.29 -8.76
C VAL A 51 5.70 -6.04 -7.35
N THR A 52 5.96 -6.97 -6.43
CA THR A 52 5.52 -6.86 -5.03
C THR A 52 6.73 -7.06 -4.11
N PRO A 53 7.31 -5.97 -3.56
CA PRO A 53 8.44 -6.08 -2.64
C PRO A 53 8.00 -6.48 -1.24
N GLN A 54 8.89 -7.22 -0.54
CA GLN A 54 8.86 -7.33 0.90
C GLN A 54 9.53 -6.08 1.52
N PRO A 55 8.89 -5.40 2.46
CA PRO A 55 9.54 -4.33 3.21
C PRO A 55 10.80 -4.81 3.94
N ARG A 56 11.73 -3.89 4.22
CA ARG A 56 12.91 -4.18 5.04
C ARG A 56 12.48 -4.87 6.35
N GLY A 57 13.15 -5.96 6.71
CA GLY A 57 12.87 -6.78 7.90
C GLY A 57 11.83 -7.89 7.68
N ILE A 58 11.28 -8.05 6.48
CA ILE A 58 10.36 -9.14 6.12
C ILE A 58 11.00 -10.06 5.08
N GLY A 59 10.78 -11.36 5.19
CA GLY A 59 11.35 -12.35 4.28
C GLY A 59 12.87 -12.28 4.23
N ALA A 60 13.45 -12.18 3.03
CA ALA A 60 14.88 -11.99 2.84
C ALA A 60 15.30 -10.51 2.75
N SER A 61 14.36 -9.56 2.85
CA SER A 61 14.68 -8.13 2.86
C SER A 61 15.45 -7.72 4.11
N ARG A 62 16.51 -6.97 3.93
CA ARG A 62 17.41 -6.50 4.99
C ARG A 62 17.75 -5.04 4.77
N GLY A 63 18.17 -4.36 5.83
CA GLY A 63 18.64 -2.98 5.80
C GLY A 63 18.35 -2.25 7.10
N PRO A 64 18.83 -1.01 7.25
CA PRO A 64 18.51 -0.17 8.39
C PRO A 64 16.99 -0.01 8.58
N MET A 65 16.53 -0.15 9.83
CA MET A 65 15.15 0.09 10.24
C MET A 65 15.02 1.19 11.30
N SER A 66 16.13 1.84 11.65
CA SER A 66 16.18 2.99 12.56
C SER A 66 16.89 4.16 11.91
N GLY A 67 16.46 5.37 12.22
CA GLY A 67 17.04 6.59 11.64
C GLY A 67 16.71 6.77 10.15
N ILE A 68 15.66 6.10 9.67
CA ILE A 68 15.17 6.16 8.28
C ILE A 68 13.85 6.93 8.21
N THR A 69 13.52 7.39 7.01
CA THR A 69 12.34 8.16 6.67
C THR A 69 11.55 7.48 5.55
N LEU A 70 10.44 8.05 5.12
CA LEU A 70 9.71 7.56 3.93
C LEU A 70 10.55 7.66 2.66
N HIS A 71 11.50 8.60 2.57
CA HIS A 71 12.42 8.73 1.43
C HIS A 71 13.36 7.52 1.29
N ASP A 72 13.71 6.85 2.39
CA ASP A 72 14.51 5.62 2.34
C ASP A 72 13.73 4.47 1.72
N TYR A 73 12.46 4.31 2.09
CA TYR A 73 11.57 3.35 1.44
C TYR A 73 11.26 3.71 -0.02
N ALA A 74 11.13 5.00 -0.33
CA ALA A 74 10.95 5.48 -1.70
C ALA A 74 12.17 5.18 -2.59
N ARG A 75 13.39 5.28 -2.06
CA ARG A 75 14.62 4.85 -2.77
C ARG A 75 14.64 3.36 -3.07
N ASP A 76 14.16 2.52 -2.15
CA ASP A 76 14.05 1.08 -2.39
C ASP A 76 13.10 0.79 -3.56
N VAL A 77 11.95 1.46 -3.58
CA VAL A 77 10.96 1.33 -4.66
C VAL A 77 11.50 1.85 -5.99
N ALA A 78 12.17 2.99 -5.99
CA ALA A 78 12.80 3.56 -7.19
C ALA A 78 13.84 2.61 -7.79
N ALA A 79 14.70 2.02 -6.96
CA ALA A 79 15.70 1.05 -7.40
C ALA A 79 15.07 -0.23 -7.98
N LEU A 80 13.94 -0.69 -7.43
CA LEU A 80 13.17 -1.82 -7.99
C LEU A 80 12.61 -1.49 -9.38
N ILE A 81 12.04 -0.28 -9.56
CA ILE A 81 11.52 0.17 -10.85
C ILE A 81 12.64 0.23 -11.89
N GLU A 82 13.79 0.79 -11.53
CA GLU A 82 14.97 0.84 -12.42
C GLU A 82 15.46 -0.56 -12.78
N ARG A 83 15.45 -1.48 -11.81
CA ARG A 83 15.93 -2.87 -12.00
C ARG A 83 15.03 -3.67 -12.95
N GLU A 84 13.71 -3.53 -12.86
CA GLU A 84 12.76 -4.36 -13.62
C GLU A 84 12.47 -3.86 -15.04
N GLY A 85 13.12 -2.82 -15.49
CA GLY A 85 13.00 -2.37 -16.88
C GLY A 85 12.61 -0.90 -16.99
N GLY A 86 12.80 -0.20 -15.91
CA GLY A 86 12.56 1.22 -15.84
C GLY A 86 11.08 1.57 -15.84
N GLY A 87 10.82 2.71 -15.28
CA GLY A 87 9.51 3.33 -15.32
C GLY A 87 9.20 3.92 -16.71
N PRO A 88 8.17 4.76 -16.70
CA PRO A 88 7.40 5.10 -15.50
C PRO A 88 6.39 4.01 -15.13
N ALA A 89 6.34 3.65 -13.84
CA ALA A 89 5.47 2.61 -13.29
C ALA A 89 4.19 3.17 -12.67
N LEU A 90 3.13 2.37 -12.60
CA LEU A 90 2.02 2.59 -11.69
C LEU A 90 2.41 2.03 -10.31
N ILE A 91 2.40 2.87 -9.26
CA ILE A 91 2.67 2.45 -7.89
C ILE A 91 1.36 2.40 -7.11
N CYS A 92 1.02 1.23 -6.57
CA CYS A 92 -0.19 0.99 -5.79
C CYS A 92 0.21 0.77 -4.33
N GLY A 93 -0.25 1.61 -3.42
CA GLY A 93 0.04 1.48 -1.99
C GLY A 93 -1.21 1.24 -1.16
N HIS A 94 -1.19 0.20 -0.31
CA HIS A 94 -2.23 -0.04 0.69
C HIS A 94 -1.81 0.59 2.02
N ALA A 95 -2.69 1.39 2.62
CA ALA A 95 -2.47 2.02 3.92
C ALA A 95 -1.07 2.68 4.04
N PHE A 96 -0.13 2.13 4.80
CA PHE A 96 1.24 2.65 4.87
C PHE A 96 1.90 2.71 3.48
N GLY A 97 1.67 1.71 2.63
CA GLY A 97 2.22 1.67 1.28
C GLY A 97 1.86 2.90 0.44
N ASN A 98 0.73 3.56 0.72
CA ASN A 98 0.37 4.79 0.01
C ASN A 98 1.26 5.99 0.37
N PHE A 99 1.82 6.04 1.58
CA PHE A 99 2.79 7.08 1.94
C PHE A 99 4.08 6.90 1.14
N VAL A 100 4.57 5.66 1.07
CA VAL A 100 5.77 5.32 0.27
C VAL A 100 5.52 5.59 -1.22
N ALA A 101 4.37 5.19 -1.76
CA ALA A 101 4.01 5.44 -3.17
C ALA A 101 4.02 6.93 -3.51
N ARG A 102 3.44 7.76 -2.65
CA ARG A 102 3.40 9.22 -2.83
C ARG A 102 4.78 9.87 -2.67
N THR A 103 5.57 9.41 -1.69
CA THR A 103 6.96 9.87 -1.52
C THR A 103 7.78 9.52 -2.76
N THR A 104 7.66 8.29 -3.29
CA THR A 104 8.35 7.89 -4.52
C THR A 104 7.98 8.78 -5.70
N ALA A 105 6.68 9.09 -5.87
CA ALA A 105 6.22 9.97 -6.94
C ALA A 105 6.70 11.43 -6.79
N THR A 106 6.94 11.86 -5.56
CA THR A 106 7.52 13.19 -5.28
C THR A 106 9.02 13.22 -5.55
N ASP A 107 9.75 12.21 -5.09
CA ASP A 107 11.21 12.15 -5.19
C ASP A 107 11.70 11.78 -6.60
N ARG A 108 10.95 10.91 -7.28
CA ARG A 108 11.31 10.35 -8.60
C ARG A 108 10.11 10.40 -9.57
N PRO A 109 9.65 11.61 -9.93
CA PRO A 109 8.53 11.76 -10.87
C PRO A 109 8.82 11.17 -12.26
N ASP A 110 10.09 11.03 -12.62
CA ASP A 110 10.56 10.38 -13.85
C ASP A 110 10.24 8.87 -13.89
N LEU A 111 10.13 8.22 -12.73
CA LEU A 111 9.86 6.79 -12.60
C LEU A 111 8.38 6.47 -12.33
N VAL A 112 7.50 7.47 -12.17
CA VAL A 112 6.11 7.24 -11.74
C VAL A 112 5.12 7.72 -12.79
N ARG A 113 4.36 6.79 -13.36
CA ARG A 113 3.29 7.06 -14.32
C ARG A 113 1.99 7.46 -13.66
N GLY A 114 1.71 6.92 -12.49
CA GLY A 114 0.55 7.19 -11.67
C GLY A 114 0.66 6.55 -10.30
N VAL A 115 -0.21 6.95 -9.38
CA VAL A 115 -0.27 6.43 -8.02
C VAL A 115 -1.68 5.94 -7.72
N ALA A 116 -1.82 4.71 -7.21
CA ALA A 116 -3.09 4.19 -6.70
C ALA A 116 -3.02 4.08 -5.16
N LEU A 117 -3.95 4.72 -4.49
CA LEU A 117 -4.08 4.76 -3.04
C LEU A 117 -5.20 3.79 -2.63
N LEU A 118 -4.85 2.73 -1.92
CA LEU A 118 -5.79 1.69 -1.50
C LEU A 118 -6.08 1.86 -0.02
N GLY A 119 -7.32 2.21 0.34
CA GLY A 119 -7.68 2.51 1.73
C GLY A 119 -6.78 3.60 2.33
N ALA A 120 -6.54 4.68 1.60
CA ALA A 120 -5.69 5.75 2.07
C ALA A 120 -6.34 6.47 3.25
N THR A 121 -5.64 6.50 4.38
CA THR A 121 -6.04 7.35 5.49
C THR A 121 -5.73 8.80 5.13
N HIS A 122 -6.76 9.61 5.01
CA HIS A 122 -6.62 11.06 4.96
C HIS A 122 -6.18 11.53 6.37
N VAL A 123 -5.61 12.73 6.45
CA VAL A 123 -5.19 13.30 7.75
C VAL A 123 -6.45 13.67 8.55
N TRP A 124 -7.09 12.65 9.06
CA TRP A 124 -8.22 12.74 9.97
C TRP A 124 -7.79 12.13 11.29
N PRO A 125 -8.12 12.72 12.45
CA PRO A 125 -7.80 12.08 13.70
C PRO A 125 -8.57 10.75 13.80
N VAL A 126 -7.84 9.64 13.67
CA VAL A 126 -8.41 8.30 13.90
C VAL A 126 -8.97 8.24 15.31
N PRO A 127 -10.22 7.80 15.51
CA PRO A 127 -10.83 7.69 16.82
C PRO A 127 -9.97 6.88 17.80
N PRO A 128 -9.95 7.23 19.10
CA PRO A 128 -9.07 6.57 20.09
C PRO A 128 -9.25 5.06 20.18
N ASP A 129 -10.48 4.57 20.13
CA ASP A 129 -10.85 3.14 20.16
C ASP A 129 -10.39 2.39 18.90
N VAL A 130 -10.51 3.02 17.74
CA VAL A 130 -9.96 2.48 16.48
C VAL A 130 -8.44 2.45 16.55
N ARG A 131 -7.79 3.50 17.08
CA ARG A 131 -6.33 3.54 17.26
C ARG A 131 -5.85 2.42 18.19
N GLU A 132 -6.54 2.17 19.30
CA GLU A 132 -6.26 1.06 20.20
C GLU A 132 -6.37 -0.28 19.44
N SER A 133 -7.43 -0.46 18.67
CA SER A 133 -7.65 -1.67 17.88
C SER A 133 -6.57 -1.91 16.84
N ILE A 134 -6.10 -0.84 16.16
CA ILE A 134 -4.94 -0.92 15.25
C ILE A 134 -3.68 -1.39 15.98
N MET A 135 -3.47 -0.96 17.23
CA MET A 135 -2.29 -1.37 17.98
C MET A 135 -2.40 -2.83 18.43
N LYS A 136 -3.52 -3.21 19.03
CA LYS A 136 -3.73 -4.55 19.61
C LYS A 136 -3.92 -5.65 18.57
N SER A 137 -4.44 -5.36 17.38
CA SER A 137 -4.58 -6.35 16.29
C SER A 137 -3.26 -7.03 15.90
N SER A 138 -2.16 -6.30 16.01
CA SER A 138 -0.81 -6.78 15.67
C SER A 138 0.04 -7.18 16.89
N ASP A 139 -0.52 -7.15 18.09
CA ASP A 139 0.14 -7.61 19.30
C ASP A 139 0.08 -9.13 19.37
N LEU A 140 1.18 -9.79 19.02
CA LEU A 140 1.28 -11.25 18.96
C LEU A 140 1.33 -11.91 20.36
N SER A 141 1.36 -11.13 21.46
CA SER A 141 1.26 -11.63 22.82
C SER A 141 -0.19 -11.86 23.26
N LEU A 142 -1.16 -11.28 22.55
CA LEU A 142 -2.58 -11.47 22.82
C LEU A 142 -3.11 -12.75 22.19
N ALA A 143 -4.13 -13.34 22.79
CA ALA A 143 -4.81 -14.50 22.23
C ALA A 143 -5.54 -14.16 20.92
N ASP A 144 -5.64 -15.13 20.00
CA ASP A 144 -6.22 -14.94 18.68
C ASP A 144 -7.67 -14.44 18.71
N ASP A 145 -8.49 -14.93 19.65
CA ASP A 145 -9.88 -14.51 19.83
C ASP A 145 -10.00 -13.05 20.30
N GLU A 146 -9.03 -12.57 21.06
CA GLU A 146 -8.94 -11.17 21.45
C GLU A 146 -8.49 -10.31 20.25
N ARG A 147 -7.45 -10.73 19.52
CA ARG A 147 -6.97 -10.05 18.32
C ARG A 147 -8.03 -9.95 17.24
N LEU A 148 -8.86 -10.98 17.08
CA LEU A 148 -9.99 -10.99 16.13
C LEU A 148 -11.00 -9.87 16.40
N LYS A 149 -11.26 -9.53 17.67
CA LYS A 149 -12.15 -8.40 18.02
C LYS A 149 -11.58 -7.08 17.52
N TYR A 150 -10.27 -6.86 17.71
CA TYR A 150 -9.58 -5.66 17.27
C TYR A 150 -9.44 -5.59 15.74
N LEU A 151 -9.14 -6.72 15.08
CA LEU A 151 -9.12 -6.82 13.63
C LEU A 151 -10.47 -6.45 13.03
N ARG A 152 -11.55 -7.03 13.54
CA ARG A 152 -12.92 -6.74 13.09
C ARG A 152 -13.26 -5.26 13.24
N HIS A 153 -12.95 -4.69 14.41
CA HIS A 153 -13.30 -3.30 14.71
C HIS A 153 -12.55 -2.30 13.80
N ALA A 154 -11.26 -2.50 13.58
CA ALA A 154 -10.44 -1.51 12.89
C ALA A 154 -10.32 -1.71 11.37
N PHE A 155 -10.46 -2.95 10.87
CA PHE A 155 -10.02 -3.23 9.50
C PHE A 155 -11.10 -3.86 8.62
N PHE A 156 -12.05 -4.59 9.17
CA PHE A 156 -12.96 -5.40 8.38
C PHE A 156 -14.38 -4.87 8.35
N ALA A 157 -15.04 -4.96 7.20
CA ALA A 157 -16.46 -4.74 7.08
C ALA A 157 -17.25 -5.79 7.91
N PRO A 158 -18.47 -5.48 8.38
CA PRO A 158 -19.21 -6.34 9.32
C PRO A 158 -19.41 -7.80 8.86
N ALA A 159 -19.56 -8.02 7.55
CA ALA A 159 -19.82 -9.35 6.99
C ALA A 159 -18.53 -10.14 6.66
N SER A 160 -17.36 -9.52 6.77
CA SER A 160 -16.07 -10.12 6.39
C SER A 160 -15.46 -10.95 7.51
N ASP A 161 -14.59 -11.88 7.12
CA ASP A 161 -13.88 -12.75 8.07
C ASP A 161 -12.48 -12.20 8.41
N PRO A 162 -12.26 -11.66 9.63
CA PRO A 162 -10.98 -11.09 10.01
C PRO A 162 -9.87 -12.13 10.24
N ARG A 163 -10.20 -13.45 10.27
CA ARG A 163 -9.21 -14.51 10.50
C ARG A 163 -8.11 -14.54 9.46
N VAL A 164 -8.39 -14.07 8.24
CA VAL A 164 -7.39 -13.96 7.16
C VAL A 164 -6.21 -13.03 7.50
N TRP A 165 -6.36 -12.17 8.51
CA TRP A 165 -5.31 -11.27 9.00
C TRP A 165 -4.77 -11.61 10.40
N LEU A 166 -5.07 -12.79 10.95
CA LEU A 166 -4.44 -13.26 12.19
C LEU A 166 -2.94 -13.47 12.04
N SER A 167 -2.48 -13.88 10.86
CA SER A 167 -1.06 -14.03 10.51
C SER A 167 -0.53 -12.87 9.67
N GLY A 168 0.77 -12.87 9.36
CA GLY A 168 1.40 -11.90 8.47
C GLY A 168 1.73 -10.55 9.13
N TRP A 169 1.72 -10.47 10.45
CA TRP A 169 2.12 -9.27 11.18
C TRP A 169 3.59 -9.31 11.61
N HIS A 170 4.27 -8.19 11.41
CA HIS A 170 5.66 -7.97 11.76
C HIS A 170 5.78 -6.74 12.68
N PRO A 171 5.63 -6.89 14.00
CA PRO A 171 5.55 -5.75 14.93
C PRO A 171 6.76 -4.81 14.91
N GLU A 172 7.97 -5.35 14.76
CA GLU A 172 9.19 -4.53 14.69
C GLU A 172 9.25 -3.70 13.40
N VAL A 173 8.82 -4.28 12.27
CA VAL A 173 8.71 -3.57 11.00
C VAL A 173 7.64 -2.47 11.10
N LYS A 174 6.48 -2.81 11.68
CA LYS A 174 5.40 -1.83 11.95
C LYS A 174 5.91 -0.64 12.75
N LYS A 175 6.68 -0.89 13.81
CA LYS A 175 7.28 0.16 14.65
C LYS A 175 8.23 1.05 13.84
N ALA A 176 9.15 0.44 13.06
CA ALA A 176 10.11 1.17 12.22
C ALA A 176 9.41 2.03 11.18
N GLN A 177 8.39 1.50 10.52
CA GLN A 177 7.59 2.21 9.51
C GLN A 177 6.83 3.41 10.13
N ARG A 178 6.28 3.27 11.34
CA ARG A 178 5.66 4.40 12.04
C ARG A 178 6.66 5.50 12.34
N VAL A 179 7.83 5.14 12.89
CA VAL A 179 8.89 6.11 13.17
C VAL A 179 9.31 6.85 11.89
N ALA A 180 9.47 6.13 10.77
CA ALA A 180 9.79 6.74 9.48
C ALA A 180 8.69 7.70 8.99
N THR A 181 7.40 7.33 9.19
CA THR A 181 6.28 8.21 8.85
C THR A 181 6.28 9.47 9.70
N ASP A 182 6.47 9.33 11.01
CA ASP A 182 6.48 10.47 11.95
C ASP A 182 7.69 11.40 11.71
N ALA A 183 8.79 10.85 11.19
CA ALA A 183 10.02 11.60 10.85
C ALA A 183 9.95 12.32 9.49
N THR A 184 8.90 12.06 8.66
CA THR A 184 8.77 12.66 7.33
C THR A 184 7.61 13.65 7.31
N PRO A 185 7.85 14.95 7.14
CA PRO A 185 6.79 15.96 7.06
C PRO A 185 5.77 15.64 5.97
N GLN A 186 4.49 15.82 6.26
CA GLN A 186 3.41 15.55 5.30
C GLN A 186 3.58 16.33 3.97
N SER A 187 4.11 17.53 4.03
CA SER A 187 4.36 18.37 2.86
C SER A 187 5.31 17.75 1.83
N GLU A 188 6.13 16.78 2.25
CA GLU A 188 7.13 16.14 1.40
C GLU A 188 6.55 14.98 0.56
N TRP A 189 5.36 14.48 0.91
CA TRP A 189 4.75 13.34 0.20
C TRP A 189 3.28 13.51 -0.17
N TRP A 190 2.54 14.44 0.46
CA TRP A 190 1.09 14.55 0.33
C TRP A 190 0.59 14.63 -1.11
N GLN A 191 1.25 15.44 -1.93
CA GLN A 191 0.80 15.73 -3.29
C GLN A 191 1.16 14.64 -4.32
N ALA A 192 1.99 13.66 -3.98
CA ALA A 192 2.48 12.64 -4.93
C ALA A 192 3.07 13.27 -6.22
N GLY A 193 3.89 14.30 -6.07
CA GLY A 193 4.41 15.09 -7.20
C GLY A 193 3.28 15.61 -8.09
N THR A 194 3.35 15.33 -9.39
CA THR A 194 2.33 15.69 -10.40
C THR A 194 1.60 14.47 -10.97
N ALA A 195 1.82 13.28 -10.42
CA ALA A 195 1.26 12.05 -10.95
C ALA A 195 -0.28 12.03 -10.89
N PRO A 196 -0.98 11.45 -11.89
CA PRO A 196 -2.38 11.07 -11.77
C PRO A 196 -2.60 10.13 -10.58
N ILE A 197 -3.70 10.31 -9.85
CA ILE A 197 -4.00 9.56 -8.64
C ILE A 197 -5.32 8.80 -8.81
N LEU A 198 -5.30 7.51 -8.48
CA LEU A 198 -6.50 6.72 -8.22
C LEU A 198 -6.67 6.57 -6.70
N ASP A 199 -7.77 7.05 -6.16
CA ASP A 199 -8.15 6.90 -4.76
C ASP A 199 -9.22 5.82 -4.63
N VAL A 200 -8.81 4.61 -4.18
CA VAL A 200 -9.69 3.44 -3.99
C VAL A 200 -10.18 3.43 -2.55
N GLN A 201 -11.42 3.79 -2.35
CA GLN A 201 -12.04 4.01 -1.05
C GLN A 201 -12.95 2.85 -0.66
N PRO A 202 -12.63 2.07 0.39
CA PRO A 202 -13.57 1.10 0.97
C PRO A 202 -14.71 1.84 1.68
N GLU A 203 -15.96 1.46 1.41
CA GLU A 203 -17.13 2.18 1.94
C GLU A 203 -17.34 2.00 3.45
N SER A 204 -16.80 0.91 4.04
CA SER A 204 -16.90 0.61 5.47
C SER A 204 -15.59 0.86 6.24
N ASP A 205 -14.68 1.69 5.70
CA ASP A 205 -13.43 1.99 6.35
C ASP A 205 -13.60 3.02 7.48
N VAL A 206 -13.50 2.55 8.72
CA VAL A 206 -13.62 3.41 9.92
C VAL A 206 -12.47 4.39 10.09
N MET A 207 -11.36 4.21 9.36
CA MET A 207 -10.22 5.13 9.35
C MET A 207 -10.37 6.25 8.32
N CYS A 208 -11.32 6.12 7.41
CA CYS A 208 -11.61 7.10 6.36
C CYS A 208 -13.11 7.39 6.30
N PRO A 209 -13.64 8.13 7.29
CA PRO A 209 -15.07 8.41 7.37
C PRO A 209 -15.53 9.25 6.16
N PRO A 210 -16.85 9.20 5.82
CA PRO A 210 -17.40 9.84 4.63
C PRO A 210 -17.01 11.31 4.47
N GLU A 211 -16.88 12.04 5.56
CA GLU A 211 -16.54 13.48 5.58
C GLU A 211 -15.11 13.76 5.09
N SER A 212 -14.23 12.77 5.12
CA SER A 212 -12.84 12.91 4.66
C SER A 212 -12.61 12.37 3.24
N GLN A 213 -13.56 11.65 2.67
CA GLN A 213 -13.38 10.91 1.41
C GLN A 213 -13.18 11.80 0.18
N SER A 214 -13.66 13.07 0.18
CA SER A 214 -13.44 13.99 -0.94
C SER A 214 -12.11 14.72 -0.87
N ARG A 215 -11.43 14.71 0.26
CA ARG A 215 -10.31 15.60 0.56
C ARG A 215 -9.21 15.62 -0.51
N TYR A 216 -8.77 14.46 -1.00
CA TYR A 216 -7.76 14.42 -2.06
C TYR A 216 -8.27 15.10 -3.34
N ARG A 217 -9.51 14.83 -3.71
CA ARG A 217 -10.13 15.43 -4.90
C ARG A 217 -10.28 16.94 -4.72
N ASP A 218 -10.68 17.40 -3.54
CA ASP A 218 -10.87 18.81 -3.25
C ASP A 218 -9.54 19.59 -3.28
N GLU A 219 -8.46 18.99 -2.75
CA GLU A 219 -7.13 19.62 -2.70
C GLU A 219 -6.32 19.48 -3.99
N LEU A 220 -6.43 18.34 -4.69
CA LEU A 220 -5.56 17.99 -5.81
C LEU A 220 -6.26 18.00 -7.17
N GLY A 221 -7.57 18.30 -7.18
CA GLY A 221 -8.34 18.54 -8.39
C GLY A 221 -8.49 17.33 -9.32
N ASP A 222 -8.55 17.60 -10.62
CA ASP A 222 -8.92 16.62 -11.65
C ASP A 222 -7.92 15.48 -11.86
N ARG A 223 -6.75 15.56 -11.31
CA ARG A 223 -5.79 14.43 -11.34
C ARG A 223 -6.15 13.29 -10.39
N VAL A 224 -7.16 13.48 -9.50
CA VAL A 224 -7.65 12.43 -8.60
C VAL A 224 -8.92 11.79 -9.17
N THR A 225 -8.89 10.49 -9.40
CA THR A 225 -10.06 9.67 -9.70
C THR A 225 -10.44 8.89 -8.45
N ILE A 226 -11.70 8.96 -8.02
CA ILE A 226 -12.21 8.21 -6.88
C ILE A 226 -12.95 6.97 -7.37
N VAL A 227 -12.65 5.80 -6.79
CA VAL A 227 -13.41 4.55 -6.96
C VAL A 227 -13.79 4.02 -5.57
N ARG A 228 -15.09 3.78 -5.35
CA ARG A 228 -15.59 3.22 -4.09
C ARG A 228 -15.77 1.72 -4.20
N ILE A 229 -15.35 1.01 -3.15
CA ILE A 229 -15.48 -0.46 -3.07
C ILE A 229 -16.53 -0.78 -2.00
N PRO A 230 -17.71 -1.24 -2.41
CA PRO A 230 -18.77 -1.62 -1.46
C PRO A 230 -18.39 -2.89 -0.68
N ASN A 231 -18.95 -3.03 0.51
CA ASN A 231 -18.74 -4.19 1.39
C ASN A 231 -17.28 -4.46 1.72
N ALA A 232 -16.46 -3.42 1.83
CA ALA A 232 -15.06 -3.48 2.21
C ALA A 232 -14.77 -2.50 3.33
N GLY A 233 -14.00 -2.94 4.30
CA GLY A 233 -13.34 -2.12 5.30
C GLY A 233 -11.92 -1.76 4.87
N HIS A 234 -11.08 -1.36 5.83
CA HIS A 234 -9.69 -1.01 5.56
C HIS A 234 -8.88 -2.18 4.94
N ALA A 235 -9.26 -3.43 5.24
CA ALA A 235 -8.69 -4.66 4.69
C ALA A 235 -9.25 -5.01 3.30
N LEU A 236 -9.49 -4.04 2.42
CA LEU A 236 -10.17 -4.23 1.13
C LEU A 236 -9.53 -5.29 0.23
N LEU A 237 -8.24 -5.57 0.40
CA LEU A 237 -7.50 -6.52 -0.44
C LEU A 237 -8.04 -7.95 -0.32
N PRO A 238 -8.16 -8.56 0.87
CA PRO A 238 -8.79 -9.87 1.03
C PRO A 238 -10.32 -9.82 0.99
N GLU A 239 -10.96 -8.66 1.23
CA GLU A 239 -12.40 -8.56 1.26
C GLU A 239 -13.01 -8.48 -0.14
N GLN A 240 -12.41 -7.69 -1.04
CA GLN A 240 -12.92 -7.41 -2.39
C GLN A 240 -11.80 -7.44 -3.45
N PRO A 241 -11.00 -8.53 -3.54
CA PRO A 241 -9.83 -8.57 -4.41
C PRO A 241 -10.15 -8.33 -5.89
N ALA A 242 -11.27 -8.87 -6.36
CA ALA A 242 -11.69 -8.72 -7.77
C ALA A 242 -12.06 -7.27 -8.11
N ALA A 243 -12.74 -6.56 -7.18
CA ALA A 243 -13.10 -5.16 -7.39
C ALA A 243 -11.87 -4.25 -7.35
N VAL A 244 -10.94 -4.51 -6.42
CA VAL A 244 -9.65 -3.80 -6.35
C VAL A 244 -8.83 -4.03 -7.62
N ALA A 245 -8.66 -5.27 -8.05
CA ALA A 245 -7.92 -5.60 -9.27
C ALA A 245 -8.54 -4.92 -10.50
N ARG A 246 -9.87 -4.90 -10.61
CA ARG A 246 -10.58 -4.21 -11.70
C ARG A 246 -10.28 -2.71 -11.69
N ALA A 247 -10.37 -2.04 -10.54
CA ALA A 247 -10.08 -0.62 -10.43
C ALA A 247 -8.64 -0.28 -10.85
N LEU A 248 -7.68 -1.13 -10.46
CA LEU A 248 -6.28 -0.98 -10.86
C LEU A 248 -6.05 -1.21 -12.34
N LEU A 249 -6.68 -2.25 -12.94
CA LEU A 249 -6.58 -2.52 -14.38
C LEU A 249 -7.18 -1.39 -15.23
N ASP A 250 -8.35 -0.88 -14.84
CA ASP A 250 -9.01 0.22 -15.53
C ASP A 250 -8.17 1.51 -15.45
N PHE A 251 -7.49 1.74 -14.33
CA PHE A 251 -6.58 2.86 -14.19
C PHE A 251 -5.29 2.67 -15.00
N ALA A 252 -4.68 1.48 -14.95
CA ALA A 252 -3.51 1.15 -15.74
C ALA A 252 -3.78 1.32 -17.25
N ALA A 253 -4.92 0.85 -17.76
CA ALA A 253 -5.30 1.00 -19.16
C ALA A 253 -5.40 2.47 -19.62
N ARG A 254 -5.81 3.38 -18.72
CA ARG A 254 -5.82 4.83 -19.00
C ARG A 254 -4.42 5.44 -19.02
N LEU A 255 -3.52 4.94 -18.16
CA LEU A 255 -2.13 5.40 -18.09
C LEU A 255 -1.27 4.87 -19.24
N TYR A 256 -1.57 3.68 -19.74
CA TYR A 256 -0.84 2.98 -20.80
C TYR A 256 -1.79 2.63 -21.95
N PRO A 257 -2.29 3.63 -22.70
CA PRO A 257 -3.17 3.35 -23.84
C PRO A 257 -2.47 2.47 -24.87
N ALA A 258 -3.20 1.52 -25.43
CA ALA A 258 -2.69 0.73 -26.56
C ALA A 258 -2.33 1.68 -27.73
N THR A 259 -1.12 1.59 -28.21
CA THR A 259 -0.63 2.33 -29.40
C THR A 259 -1.19 1.73 -30.67
#